data_785a890824e7e538eb322fa1416dd8a6
#
_entry.id   785a890824e7e538eb322fa1416dd8a6
#
_cell.length_a   1.000
_cell.length_b   1.000
_cell.length_c   1.000
_cell.angle_alpha   90.00
_cell.angle_beta   90.00
_cell.angle_gamma   90.00
#
_symmetry.space_group_name_H-M   'P 1'
#
loop_
_entity.id
_entity.type
_entity.pdbx_description
1 polymer ?
#
loop_
_entity_poly.entity_id
_entity_poly.type
_entity_poly.pdbx_seq_one_letter_code
_entity_poly.pdbx_strand_id
1 'polypeptide(L)'
;MDLSYNTVNIFPVPIHQFDVNGFSEIQDELIDFVYKMREKDPVGHTISNRRGWQSSCFSIDNENDVLKKFLTNCLAEFPPIKKSVRLFVSAWVNINPPEAFNMKHNHPTSDLSGVLWIKSQKDCGNIIFESPRSFATHQEIECYNEDFKENNNYFHSFSFNPVAGRLI
;
A
#
# COMPACT_ATOMS: atom_id res chain seq x y z
N MET A 1 39.57 28.62 -3.81
CA MET A 1 38.86 27.69 -4.71
C MET A 1 37.47 27.50 -4.10
N ASP A 2 36.44 28.05 -4.75
CA ASP A 2 35.07 27.92 -4.24
C ASP A 2 34.45 26.62 -4.81
N LEU A 3 34.04 25.72 -3.93
CA LEU A 3 33.40 24.45 -4.25
C LEU A 3 31.91 24.57 -3.96
N SER A 4 31.05 24.26 -4.95
CA SER A 4 29.65 24.05 -4.73
C SER A 4 29.35 22.54 -4.82
N TYR A 5 28.54 22.06 -3.91
CA TYR A 5 28.06 20.65 -3.87
C TYR A 5 26.57 20.60 -4.04
N ASN A 6 26.11 19.66 -4.85
CA ASN A 6 24.68 19.38 -5.02
C ASN A 6 24.45 17.87 -5.20
N THR A 7 23.37 17.36 -4.65
CA THR A 7 22.90 15.99 -4.86
C THR A 7 21.68 16.00 -5.76
N VAL A 8 21.69 15.16 -6.78
CA VAL A 8 20.53 14.95 -7.65
C VAL A 8 20.07 13.50 -7.55
N ASN A 9 18.87 13.29 -7.04
CA ASN A 9 18.26 11.97 -6.97
C ASN A 9 17.63 11.64 -8.32
N ILE A 10 18.14 10.60 -8.98
CA ILE A 10 17.62 10.08 -10.25
C ILE A 10 16.93 8.74 -10.04
N PHE A 11 15.85 8.49 -10.78
CA PHE A 11 15.02 7.28 -10.68
C PHE A 11 14.39 7.05 -9.29
N PRO A 12 13.71 8.05 -8.72
CA PRO A 12 12.98 7.86 -7.47
C PRO A 12 11.85 6.85 -7.66
N VAL A 13 11.54 6.10 -6.62
CA VAL A 13 10.34 5.28 -6.52
C VAL A 13 9.36 6.01 -5.62
N PRO A 14 8.36 6.71 -6.17
CA PRO A 14 7.39 7.43 -5.37
C PRO A 14 6.42 6.46 -4.70
N ILE A 15 6.13 6.70 -3.43
CA ILE A 15 5.01 6.11 -2.69
C ILE A 15 4.04 7.24 -2.38
N HIS A 16 2.78 7.06 -2.77
CA HIS A 16 1.73 8.03 -2.53
C HIS A 16 0.91 7.61 -1.32
N GLN A 17 0.54 8.56 -0.48
CA GLN A 17 -0.23 8.30 0.72
C GLN A 17 -1.43 9.24 0.81
N PHE A 18 -2.58 8.67 1.12
CA PHE A 18 -3.79 9.41 1.51
C PHE A 18 -4.13 9.04 2.95
N ASP A 19 -4.25 10.02 3.80
CA ASP A 19 -4.83 9.90 5.14
C ASP A 19 -6.21 10.57 5.11
N VAL A 20 -7.27 9.78 5.27
CA VAL A 20 -8.64 10.26 5.07
C VAL A 20 -9.26 10.68 6.38
N ASN A 21 -9.53 11.98 6.51
CA ASN A 21 -10.27 12.53 7.63
C ASN A 21 -11.72 12.01 7.60
N GLY A 22 -12.26 11.66 8.76
CA GLY A 22 -13.64 11.15 8.88
C GLY A 22 -13.81 9.70 8.41
N PHE A 23 -12.73 8.94 8.21
CA PHE A 23 -12.81 7.53 7.82
C PHE A 23 -13.63 6.68 8.81
N SER A 24 -13.65 7.04 10.08
CA SER A 24 -14.48 6.40 11.10
C SER A 24 -15.98 6.38 10.80
N GLU A 25 -16.46 7.32 9.97
CA GLU A 25 -17.88 7.38 9.58
C GLU A 25 -18.29 6.25 8.64
N ILE A 26 -17.34 5.69 7.89
CA ILE A 26 -17.57 4.61 6.93
C ILE A 26 -16.89 3.29 7.34
N GLN A 27 -16.08 3.31 8.37
CA GLN A 27 -15.25 2.17 8.76
C GLN A 27 -16.08 0.93 9.11
N ASP A 28 -17.12 1.08 9.91
CA ASP A 28 -17.95 -0.04 10.35
C ASP A 28 -18.67 -0.69 9.16
N GLU A 29 -19.17 0.08 8.21
CA GLU A 29 -19.80 -0.45 7.00
C GLU A 29 -18.80 -1.24 6.14
N LEU A 30 -17.56 -0.75 6.02
CA LEU A 30 -16.50 -1.47 5.30
C LEU A 30 -16.08 -2.74 6.04
N ILE A 31 -16.02 -2.72 7.36
CA ILE A 31 -15.75 -3.92 8.18
C ILE A 31 -16.85 -4.96 7.96
N ASP A 32 -18.11 -4.57 8.05
CA ASP A 32 -19.25 -5.45 7.81
C ASP A 32 -19.24 -6.06 6.41
N PHE A 33 -18.94 -5.25 5.39
CA PHE A 33 -18.77 -5.72 4.02
C PHE A 33 -17.70 -6.82 3.92
N VAL A 34 -16.53 -6.58 4.50
CA VAL A 34 -15.40 -7.53 4.51
C VAL A 34 -15.78 -8.85 5.19
N TYR A 35 -16.42 -8.81 6.36
CA TYR A 35 -16.79 -10.02 7.07
C TYR A 35 -17.93 -10.78 6.38
N LYS A 36 -18.89 -10.10 5.74
CA LYS A 36 -19.90 -10.74 4.89
C LYS A 36 -19.28 -11.46 3.68
N MET A 37 -18.22 -10.91 3.09
CA MET A 37 -17.48 -11.63 2.04
C MET A 37 -16.89 -12.92 2.57
N ARG A 38 -16.28 -12.88 3.76
CA ARG A 38 -15.71 -14.07 4.40
C ARG A 38 -16.77 -15.11 4.80
N GLU A 39 -17.95 -14.68 5.23
CA GLU A 39 -19.06 -15.58 5.53
C GLU A 39 -19.54 -16.33 4.28
N LYS A 40 -19.57 -15.67 3.12
CA LYS A 40 -19.95 -16.28 1.84
C LYS A 40 -18.89 -17.25 1.31
N ASP A 41 -17.62 -16.97 1.55
CA ASP A 41 -16.49 -17.81 1.17
C ASP A 41 -15.52 -17.97 2.35
N PRO A 42 -15.82 -18.85 3.33
CA PRO A 42 -14.95 -19.01 4.51
C PRO A 42 -13.56 -19.54 4.22
N VAL A 43 -13.38 -20.22 3.10
CA VAL A 43 -12.08 -20.81 2.70
C VAL A 43 -11.16 -19.73 2.14
N GLY A 44 -11.66 -18.90 1.22
CA GLY A 44 -10.88 -17.89 0.52
C GLY A 44 -9.74 -18.46 -0.33
N HIS A 45 -8.78 -17.62 -0.63
CA HIS A 45 -7.63 -17.94 -1.48
C HIS A 45 -6.32 -17.82 -0.71
N THR A 46 -5.33 -18.65 -1.11
CA THR A 46 -3.95 -18.54 -0.64
C THR A 46 -3.06 -18.14 -1.82
N ILE A 47 -2.66 -16.88 -1.87
CA ILE A 47 -1.75 -16.34 -2.91
C ILE A 47 -0.45 -15.90 -2.24
N SER A 48 -0.37 -14.64 -1.78
CA SER A 48 0.76 -14.16 -0.98
C SER A 48 0.52 -14.31 0.53
N ASN A 49 -0.74 -14.36 0.95
CA ASN A 49 -1.12 -14.49 2.36
C ASN A 49 -0.70 -15.82 2.96
N ARG A 50 -0.31 -15.79 4.23
CA ARG A 50 0.01 -16.96 5.07
C ARG A 50 -0.74 -16.83 6.39
N ARG A 51 -1.47 -17.86 6.78
CA ARG A 51 -2.30 -17.91 7.99
C ARG A 51 -3.44 -16.89 8.05
N GLY A 52 -3.64 -16.10 6.97
CA GLY A 52 -4.71 -15.14 6.81
C GLY A 52 -5.75 -15.61 5.79
N TRP A 53 -6.89 -14.96 5.74
CA TRP A 53 -7.91 -15.14 4.74
C TRP A 53 -7.79 -14.05 3.66
N GLN A 54 -7.98 -14.44 2.39
CA GLN A 54 -8.02 -13.53 1.26
C GLN A 54 -9.24 -13.82 0.40
N SER A 55 -9.98 -12.78 0.01
CA SER A 55 -11.12 -12.92 -0.90
C SER A 55 -10.68 -13.21 -2.33
N SER A 56 -11.62 -13.63 -3.17
CA SER A 56 -11.50 -13.51 -4.63
C SER A 56 -11.30 -12.05 -5.00
N CYS A 57 -10.68 -11.84 -6.17
CA CYS A 57 -10.58 -10.50 -6.76
C CYS A 57 -11.95 -10.06 -7.29
N PHE A 58 -12.30 -8.79 -7.09
CA PHE A 58 -13.56 -8.21 -7.54
C PHE A 58 -13.36 -6.82 -8.15
N SER A 59 -14.30 -6.40 -8.99
CA SER A 59 -14.35 -5.01 -9.47
C SER A 59 -15.05 -4.14 -8.45
N ILE A 60 -14.47 -2.99 -8.12
CA ILE A 60 -15.10 -2.04 -7.18
C ILE A 60 -16.42 -1.48 -7.68
N ASP A 61 -16.69 -1.57 -9.00
CA ASP A 61 -17.91 -1.02 -9.59
C ASP A 61 -19.18 -1.75 -9.16
N ASN A 62 -19.07 -3.01 -8.72
CA ASN A 62 -20.20 -3.90 -8.57
C ASN A 62 -20.45 -4.40 -7.13
N GLU A 63 -19.57 -4.09 -6.17
CA GLU A 63 -19.60 -4.80 -4.89
C GLU A 63 -20.01 -3.95 -3.69
N ASN A 64 -19.50 -2.73 -3.56
CA ASN A 64 -19.80 -1.88 -2.41
C ASN A 64 -19.72 -0.40 -2.78
N ASP A 65 -20.82 0.32 -2.64
CA ASP A 65 -20.91 1.73 -3.01
C ASP A 65 -20.02 2.64 -2.16
N VAL A 66 -19.83 2.33 -0.89
CA VAL A 66 -18.98 3.12 0.03
C VAL A 66 -17.52 2.97 -0.35
N LEU A 67 -17.06 1.73 -0.58
CA LEU A 67 -15.69 1.47 -1.04
C LEU A 67 -15.44 2.11 -2.41
N LYS A 68 -16.38 1.99 -3.34
CA LYS A 68 -16.32 2.62 -4.66
C LYS A 68 -16.21 4.13 -4.55
N LYS A 69 -17.08 4.77 -3.78
CA LYS A 69 -17.06 6.22 -3.56
C LYS A 69 -15.75 6.68 -2.92
N PHE A 70 -15.30 5.95 -1.90
CA PHE A 70 -14.02 6.23 -1.24
C PHE A 70 -12.85 6.20 -2.22
N LEU A 71 -12.66 5.10 -2.94
CA LEU A 71 -11.56 4.95 -3.89
C LEU A 71 -11.66 5.94 -5.06
N THR A 72 -12.87 6.19 -5.56
CA THR A 72 -13.10 7.18 -6.62
C THR A 72 -12.66 8.57 -6.18
N ASN A 73 -12.98 8.98 -4.96
CA ASN A 73 -12.56 10.28 -4.42
C ASN A 73 -11.02 10.35 -4.28
N CYS A 74 -10.38 9.32 -3.71
CA CYS A 74 -8.92 9.29 -3.61
C CYS A 74 -8.25 9.40 -4.99
N LEU A 75 -8.75 8.67 -5.98
CA LEU A 75 -8.19 8.69 -7.34
C LEU A 75 -8.46 9.99 -8.08
N ALA A 76 -9.60 10.65 -7.83
CA ALA A 76 -9.91 11.96 -8.40
C ALA A 76 -8.95 13.05 -7.93
N GLU A 77 -8.54 12.96 -6.65
CA GLU A 77 -7.59 13.88 -6.03
C GLU A 77 -6.12 13.47 -6.26
N PHE A 78 -5.87 12.38 -7.00
CA PHE A 78 -4.52 11.88 -7.24
C PHE A 78 -3.84 12.63 -8.39
N PRO A 79 -2.94 13.60 -8.13
CA PRO A 79 -2.41 14.52 -9.14
C PRO A 79 -1.68 13.84 -10.30
N PRO A 80 -0.92 12.72 -10.10
CA PRO A 80 -0.19 12.09 -11.18
C PRO A 80 -1.05 11.46 -12.28
N ILE A 81 -2.33 11.18 -12.02
CA ILE A 81 -3.19 10.53 -13.01
C ILE A 81 -3.72 11.56 -14.01
N LYS A 82 -3.56 11.26 -15.30
CA LYS A 82 -4.15 12.07 -16.36
C LYS A 82 -5.68 11.99 -16.31
N LYS A 83 -6.36 13.14 -16.30
CA LYS A 83 -7.83 13.21 -16.24
C LYS A 83 -8.55 12.54 -17.41
N SER A 84 -7.87 12.31 -18.53
CA SER A 84 -8.41 11.65 -19.72
C SER A 84 -8.34 10.12 -19.69
N VAL A 85 -7.73 9.54 -18.67
CA VAL A 85 -7.55 8.08 -18.56
C VAL A 85 -8.74 7.48 -17.83
N ARG A 86 -9.30 6.40 -18.40
CA ARG A 86 -10.26 5.56 -17.69
C ARG A 86 -9.51 4.55 -16.82
N LEU A 87 -9.81 4.55 -15.54
CA LEU A 87 -9.23 3.61 -14.59
C LEU A 87 -10.13 2.39 -14.44
N PHE A 88 -9.51 1.22 -14.41
CA PHE A 88 -10.14 -0.03 -14.02
C PHE A 88 -9.53 -0.44 -12.68
N VAL A 89 -10.36 -0.52 -11.65
CA VAL A 89 -9.91 -0.87 -10.31
C VAL A 89 -10.46 -2.22 -9.93
N SER A 90 -9.57 -3.15 -9.68
CA SER A 90 -9.88 -4.43 -9.05
C SER A 90 -9.27 -4.49 -7.66
N ALA A 91 -9.98 -5.13 -6.75
CA ALA A 91 -9.58 -5.23 -5.36
C ALA A 91 -9.76 -6.67 -4.85
N TRP A 92 -9.08 -6.96 -3.77
CA TRP A 92 -9.32 -8.11 -2.91
C TRP A 92 -9.14 -7.66 -1.47
N VAL A 93 -9.66 -8.44 -0.56
CA VAL A 93 -9.60 -8.16 0.87
C VAL A 93 -8.73 -9.20 1.56
N ASN A 94 -7.92 -8.76 2.51
CA ASN A 94 -7.19 -9.63 3.42
C ASN A 94 -7.70 -9.45 4.85
N ILE A 95 -7.90 -10.57 5.57
CA ILE A 95 -8.12 -10.58 7.02
C ILE A 95 -6.96 -11.36 7.62
N ASN A 96 -6.08 -10.64 8.30
CA ASN A 96 -4.88 -11.20 8.91
C ASN A 96 -5.03 -11.24 10.43
N PRO A 97 -5.28 -12.42 11.03
CA PRO A 97 -5.20 -12.60 12.47
C PRO A 97 -3.74 -12.48 12.96
N PRO A 98 -3.50 -12.48 14.28
CA PRO A 98 -2.14 -12.52 14.81
C PRO A 98 -1.28 -13.62 14.15
N GLU A 99 -0.02 -13.30 13.87
CA GLU A 99 0.97 -14.14 13.17
C GLU A 99 0.67 -14.41 11.68
N ALA A 100 -0.39 -13.85 11.10
CA ALA A 100 -0.60 -13.88 9.66
C ALA A 100 0.24 -12.81 8.97
N PHE A 101 0.68 -13.11 7.76
CA PHE A 101 1.47 -12.17 6.96
C PHE A 101 1.28 -12.41 5.47
N ASN A 102 1.67 -11.43 4.67
CA ASN A 102 1.78 -11.57 3.23
C ASN A 102 3.26 -11.68 2.84
N MET A 103 3.58 -12.67 2.03
CA MET A 103 4.94 -12.83 1.49
C MET A 103 5.27 -11.66 0.56
N LYS A 104 6.56 -11.39 0.44
CA LYS A 104 7.07 -10.46 -0.57
C LYS A 104 6.60 -10.85 -1.97
N HIS A 105 5.99 -9.92 -2.68
CA HIS A 105 5.49 -10.10 -4.04
C HIS A 105 5.41 -8.75 -4.76
N ASN A 106 5.12 -8.79 -6.05
CA ASN A 106 4.86 -7.62 -6.88
C ASN A 106 3.56 -7.81 -7.68
N HIS A 107 3.13 -6.76 -8.35
CA HIS A 107 1.92 -6.72 -9.19
C HIS A 107 2.29 -6.33 -10.62
N PRO A 108 2.88 -7.24 -11.42
CA PRO A 108 3.48 -6.89 -12.72
C PRO A 108 2.46 -6.46 -13.79
N THR A 109 1.17 -6.71 -13.56
CA THR A 109 0.09 -6.36 -14.51
C THR A 109 -0.68 -5.09 -14.12
N SER A 110 -0.25 -4.40 -13.06
CA SER A 110 -0.90 -3.20 -12.55
C SER A 110 0.00 -1.98 -12.75
N ASP A 111 -0.55 -0.89 -13.28
CA ASP A 111 0.14 0.39 -13.35
C ASP A 111 0.33 1.00 -11.97
N LEU A 112 -0.66 0.83 -11.10
CA LEU A 112 -0.66 1.24 -9.70
C LEU A 112 -1.18 0.11 -8.84
N SER A 113 -0.62 -0.02 -7.64
CA SER A 113 -1.11 -0.93 -6.61
C SER A 113 -1.18 -0.18 -5.29
N GLY A 114 -2.18 -0.45 -4.49
CA GLY A 114 -2.35 0.22 -3.22
C GLY A 114 -2.88 -0.71 -2.12
N VAL A 115 -2.72 -0.27 -0.88
CA VAL A 115 -3.25 -0.92 0.30
C VAL A 115 -4.05 0.08 1.12
N LEU A 116 -5.32 -0.23 1.36
CA LEU A 116 -6.18 0.49 2.29
C LEU A 116 -6.30 -0.32 3.59
N TRP A 117 -5.90 0.28 4.70
CA TRP A 117 -6.18 -0.30 6.01
C TRP A 117 -7.57 0.10 6.49
N ILE A 118 -8.49 -0.86 6.43
CA ILE A 118 -9.85 -0.68 6.97
C ILE A 118 -9.83 -0.75 8.49
N LYS A 119 -9.05 -1.70 9.03
CA LYS A 119 -8.88 -1.88 10.47
C LYS A 119 -7.43 -2.18 10.78
N SER A 120 -6.90 -1.52 11.77
CA SER A 120 -5.55 -1.77 12.30
C SER A 120 -5.60 -1.82 13.82
N GLN A 121 -4.73 -2.62 14.41
CA GLN A 121 -4.54 -2.70 15.86
C GLN A 121 -3.10 -2.30 16.20
N LYS A 122 -2.86 -2.02 17.47
CA LYS A 122 -1.50 -1.83 17.94
C LYS A 122 -0.69 -3.12 17.66
N ASP A 123 0.51 -2.94 17.13
CA ASP A 123 1.46 -4.04 16.85
C ASP A 123 0.98 -5.04 15.76
N CYS A 124 0.14 -4.61 14.82
CA CYS A 124 -0.37 -5.47 13.75
C CYS A 124 0.60 -5.68 12.57
N GLY A 125 1.84 -5.23 12.70
CA GLY A 125 2.86 -5.37 11.66
C GLY A 125 2.77 -4.29 10.57
N ASN A 126 3.90 -4.02 9.94
CA ASN A 126 4.05 -2.99 8.92
C ASN A 126 3.98 -3.56 7.51
N ILE A 127 3.63 -2.75 6.52
CA ILE A 127 3.99 -3.04 5.14
C ILE A 127 5.44 -2.60 4.91
N ILE A 128 6.21 -3.44 4.22
CA ILE A 128 7.61 -3.20 3.93
C ILE A 128 7.80 -3.16 2.41
N PHE A 129 8.33 -2.05 1.93
CA PHE A 129 8.77 -1.90 0.55
C PHE A 129 10.26 -2.14 0.48
N GLU A 130 10.69 -3.04 -0.37
CA GLU A 130 12.11 -3.24 -0.64
C GLU A 130 12.53 -2.49 -1.91
N SER A 131 13.76 -1.99 -1.91
CA SER A 131 14.31 -1.28 -3.06
C SER A 131 14.28 -2.17 -4.31
N PRO A 132 13.75 -1.70 -5.45
CA PRO A 132 13.77 -2.45 -6.71
C PRO A 132 15.16 -2.49 -7.36
N ARG A 133 16.13 -1.77 -6.81
CA ARG A 133 17.49 -1.70 -7.35
C ARG A 133 18.31 -2.86 -6.84
N SER A 134 18.45 -3.92 -7.65
CA SER A 134 19.10 -5.18 -7.26
C SER A 134 20.58 -5.03 -6.86
N PHE A 135 21.29 -4.07 -7.44
CA PHE A 135 22.69 -3.82 -7.06
C PHE A 135 22.84 -3.02 -5.75
N ALA A 136 21.82 -2.32 -5.32
CA ALA A 136 21.80 -1.65 -4.01
C ALA A 136 21.62 -2.64 -2.85
N THR A 137 21.26 -3.89 -3.13
CA THR A 137 21.10 -4.92 -2.10
C THR A 137 22.43 -5.56 -1.69
N HIS A 138 23.53 -5.25 -2.37
CA HIS A 138 24.80 -5.95 -2.16
C HIS A 138 25.85 -5.13 -1.39
N GLN A 139 25.69 -3.81 -1.27
CA GLN A 139 26.60 -2.98 -0.47
C GLN A 139 25.87 -1.77 0.08
N GLU A 140 25.83 -1.67 1.39
CA GLU A 140 25.68 -0.36 2.03
C GLU A 140 26.92 0.47 1.71
N ILE A 141 26.69 1.72 1.33
CA ILE A 141 27.82 2.67 1.21
C ILE A 141 28.12 3.15 2.63
N GLU A 142 28.99 2.42 3.30
CA GLU A 142 29.32 2.65 4.72
C GLU A 142 29.90 4.04 4.99
N CYS A 143 30.49 4.68 3.97
CA CYS A 143 31.06 6.02 4.12
C CYS A 143 30.00 7.14 4.13
N TYR A 144 28.76 6.86 3.80
CA TYR A 144 27.70 7.86 3.95
C TYR A 144 27.26 7.95 5.41
N ASN A 145 27.16 9.19 5.92
CA ASN A 145 26.58 9.41 7.23
C ASN A 145 25.05 9.22 7.21
N GLU A 146 24.47 9.00 8.38
CA GLU A 146 23.04 8.70 8.52
C GLU A 146 22.16 9.88 8.05
N ASP A 147 22.55 11.12 8.37
CA ASP A 147 21.82 12.32 7.92
C ASP A 147 21.74 12.39 6.39
N PHE A 148 22.82 12.03 5.69
CA PHE A 148 22.80 11.97 4.22
C PHE A 148 21.86 10.87 3.73
N LYS A 149 21.91 9.69 4.33
CA LYS A 149 21.04 8.57 3.96
C LYS A 149 19.57 8.93 4.16
N GLU A 150 19.20 9.51 5.29
CA GLU A 150 17.85 9.92 5.61
C GLU A 150 17.34 11.02 4.67
N ASN A 151 18.10 12.08 4.47
CA ASN A 151 17.71 13.21 3.62
C ASN A 151 17.59 12.86 2.13
N ASN A 152 18.21 11.77 1.69
CA ASN A 152 18.17 11.31 0.31
C ASN A 152 17.36 10.01 0.12
N ASN A 153 16.67 9.55 1.15
CA ASN A 153 15.91 8.28 1.14
C ASN A 153 16.77 7.10 0.63
N TYR A 154 17.99 7.00 1.13
CA TYR A 154 18.93 5.97 0.75
C TYR A 154 18.80 4.74 1.64
N PHE A 155 17.73 3.97 1.41
CA PHE A 155 17.38 2.78 2.20
C PHE A 155 17.26 1.55 1.32
N HIS A 156 17.55 0.37 1.88
CA HIS A 156 17.25 -0.93 1.26
C HIS A 156 15.77 -1.27 1.35
N SER A 157 15.14 -0.87 2.42
CA SER A 157 13.71 -1.06 2.64
C SER A 157 13.12 0.14 3.37
N PHE A 158 11.84 0.35 3.16
CA PHE A 158 11.07 1.37 3.86
C PHE A 158 9.76 0.76 4.37
N SER A 159 9.34 1.10 5.58
CA SER A 159 8.13 0.55 6.18
C SER A 159 7.12 1.62 6.52
N PHE A 160 5.84 1.28 6.37
CA PHE A 160 4.72 2.10 6.83
C PHE A 160 3.93 1.34 7.88
N ASN A 161 3.60 2.05 8.96
CA ASN A 161 2.68 1.55 9.97
C ASN A 161 1.25 1.57 9.43
N PRO A 162 0.47 0.52 9.66
CA PRO A 162 -0.94 0.50 9.33
C PRO A 162 -1.71 1.49 10.19
N VAL A 163 -2.49 2.33 9.51
CA VAL A 163 -3.42 3.28 10.14
C VAL A 163 -4.77 3.13 9.47
N ALA A 164 -5.83 2.93 10.23
CA ALA A 164 -7.17 2.84 9.66
C ALA A 164 -7.52 4.13 8.88
N GLY A 165 -7.99 3.98 7.64
CA GLY A 165 -8.26 5.08 6.72
C GLY A 165 -7.05 5.57 5.91
N ARG A 166 -5.87 4.96 6.08
CA ARG A 166 -4.72 5.22 5.23
C ARG A 166 -4.75 4.33 4.00
N LEU A 167 -4.57 4.94 2.84
CA LEU A 167 -4.33 4.30 1.55
C LEU A 167 -2.94 4.67 1.07
N ILE A 168 -2.11 3.68 0.73
CA ILE A 168 -0.81 3.86 0.09
C ILE A 168 -0.70 3.05 -1.18
#